data_67fb5d4502bd0c1046bfaa71e9f35be1
#
_entry.id   67fb5d4502bd0c1046bfaa71e9f35be1
#
_cell.length_a   1.000
_cell.length_b   1.000
_cell.length_c   1.000
_cell.angle_alpha   90.00
_cell.angle_beta   90.00
_cell.angle_gamma   90.00
#
_symmetry.space_group_name_H-M   'P 1'
#
loop_
_entity.id
_entity.type
_entity.pdbx_description
1 polymer ?
#
loop_
_entity_poly.entity_id
_entity_poly.type
_entity_poly.pdbx_seq_one_letter_code
_entity_poly.pdbx_strand_id
1 'polypeptide(L)'
;MEIKGKVFIVTGGASGLGEGTARMLALRGGTVVIADMQVEKGEAVAKEIGGAFVRCDVSNEADAQAVVDKAVSLGKLMGLVNCAGIAPAEKTVGKNGAHSLALFSKTITVNLVGSFNMIRLAAEAMAKNTPEVTGERGAMISTASVAAYDGQIGQAAYSASNGGIVGMTLPIARDLARNGIRNMTIAPGIFGTPMLFGMPQEVQDALAAGVPFPSRLGTPEDYAKLAVHIFENDMLNGEVIRLDGAIRLAPR
;
A
#
# COMPACT_ATOMS: atom_id res chain seq x y z
N MET A 1 12.82 -4.41 -12.60
CA MET A 1 13.73 -3.22 -12.69
C MET A 1 14.78 -3.25 -11.58
N GLU A 2 15.93 -2.59 -11.75
CA GLU A 2 16.86 -2.28 -10.67
C GLU A 2 16.35 -1.10 -9.83
N ILE A 3 16.46 -1.18 -8.49
CA ILE A 3 15.98 -0.12 -7.57
C ILE A 3 16.94 1.05 -7.49
N LYS A 4 18.26 0.76 -7.53
CA LYS A 4 19.32 1.75 -7.35
C LYS A 4 19.21 2.93 -8.33
N GLY A 5 19.27 4.14 -7.80
CA GLY A 5 19.22 5.39 -8.58
C GLY A 5 17.85 5.74 -9.16
N LYS A 6 16.79 5.06 -8.77
CA LYS A 6 15.41 5.34 -9.19
C LYS A 6 14.64 6.02 -8.06
N VAL A 7 13.55 6.69 -8.40
CA VAL A 7 12.67 7.37 -7.44
C VAL A 7 11.42 6.52 -7.21
N PHE A 8 11.02 6.43 -5.95
CA PHE A 8 9.83 5.69 -5.49
C PHE A 8 8.96 6.58 -4.62
N ILE A 9 7.65 6.48 -4.78
CA ILE A 9 6.67 7.06 -3.88
C ILE A 9 6.14 5.97 -2.96
N VAL A 10 6.06 6.24 -1.67
CA VAL A 10 5.42 5.37 -0.69
C VAL A 10 4.37 6.16 0.07
N THR A 11 3.08 5.88 -0.16
CA THR A 11 2.01 6.48 0.62
C THR A 11 1.81 5.73 1.94
N GLY A 12 1.38 6.41 3.00
CA GLY A 12 1.36 5.82 4.34
C GLY A 12 2.77 5.48 4.85
N GLY A 13 3.79 6.18 4.34
CA GLY A 13 5.20 5.87 4.57
C GLY A 13 5.75 6.31 5.92
N ALA A 14 4.95 7.01 6.75
CA ALA A 14 5.37 7.45 8.08
C ALA A 14 5.29 6.35 9.15
N SER A 15 4.73 5.19 8.85
CA SER A 15 4.59 4.09 9.81
C SER A 15 4.33 2.74 9.15
N GLY A 16 4.45 1.65 9.91
CA GLY A 16 4.01 0.30 9.56
C GLY A 16 4.58 -0.22 8.24
N LEU A 17 3.71 -0.77 7.38
CA LEU A 17 4.12 -1.41 6.11
C LEU A 17 4.79 -0.40 5.17
N GLY A 18 4.26 0.82 5.10
CA GLY A 18 4.82 1.88 4.27
C GLY A 18 6.21 2.30 4.73
N GLU A 19 6.41 2.52 6.03
CA GLU A 19 7.73 2.85 6.60
C GLU A 19 8.74 1.74 6.32
N GLY A 20 8.39 0.46 6.60
CA GLY A 20 9.26 -0.66 6.32
C GLY A 20 9.66 -0.75 4.85
N THR A 21 8.72 -0.47 3.95
CA THR A 21 8.97 -0.44 2.50
C THR A 21 9.88 0.72 2.11
N ALA A 22 9.63 1.92 2.64
CA ALA A 22 10.45 3.10 2.36
C ALA A 22 11.91 2.88 2.79
N ARG A 23 12.12 2.34 3.98
CA ARG A 23 13.44 2.00 4.51
C ARG A 23 14.16 0.97 3.62
N MET A 24 13.47 -0.07 3.21
CA MET A 24 14.07 -1.12 2.38
C MET A 24 14.41 -0.63 0.97
N LEU A 25 13.56 0.18 0.35
CA LEU A 25 13.85 0.78 -0.96
C LEU A 25 15.08 1.71 -0.88
N ALA A 26 15.18 2.52 0.19
CA ALA A 26 16.34 3.38 0.42
C ALA A 26 17.63 2.55 0.64
N LEU A 27 17.56 1.48 1.43
CA LEU A 27 18.68 0.55 1.65
C LEU A 27 19.18 -0.09 0.33
N ARG A 28 18.27 -0.28 -0.64
CA ARG A 28 18.59 -0.77 -2.00
C ARG A 28 19.09 0.35 -2.94
N GLY A 29 19.28 1.58 -2.44
CA GLY A 29 19.80 2.71 -3.19
C GLY A 29 18.75 3.47 -4.00
N GLY A 30 17.47 3.27 -3.72
CA GLY A 30 16.36 4.07 -4.24
C GLY A 30 16.23 5.39 -3.50
N THR A 31 15.77 6.43 -4.19
CA THR A 31 15.34 7.70 -3.57
C THR A 31 13.85 7.60 -3.28
N VAL A 32 13.44 7.83 -2.03
CA VAL A 32 12.04 7.63 -1.62
C VAL A 32 11.38 8.96 -1.26
N VAL A 33 10.18 9.18 -1.81
CA VAL A 33 9.25 10.23 -1.39
C VAL A 33 8.17 9.60 -0.51
N ILE A 34 8.17 9.99 0.76
CA ILE A 34 7.15 9.58 1.74
C ILE A 34 5.97 10.53 1.62
N ALA A 35 4.77 9.98 1.40
CA ALA A 35 3.51 10.70 1.38
C ALA A 35 2.65 10.23 2.56
N ASP A 36 2.37 11.12 3.53
CA ASP A 36 1.59 10.77 4.72
C ASP A 36 0.91 12.00 5.31
N MET A 37 -0.13 11.79 6.11
CA MET A 37 -0.78 12.84 6.88
C MET A 37 -0.01 13.19 8.17
N GLN A 38 0.81 12.27 8.69
CA GLN A 38 1.57 12.40 9.92
C GLN A 38 2.90 13.12 9.67
N VAL A 39 2.88 14.46 9.70
CA VAL A 39 4.02 15.32 9.32
C VAL A 39 5.28 14.98 10.09
N GLU A 40 5.24 15.04 11.42
CA GLU A 40 6.43 14.85 12.28
C GLU A 40 7.09 13.49 12.07
N LYS A 41 6.29 12.41 12.00
CA LYS A 41 6.81 11.06 11.77
C LYS A 41 7.35 10.91 10.35
N GLY A 42 6.61 11.42 9.35
CA GLY A 42 7.01 11.32 7.96
C GLY A 42 8.32 12.06 7.67
N GLU A 43 8.49 13.26 8.24
CA GLU A 43 9.74 14.02 8.15
C GLU A 43 10.91 13.30 8.85
N ALA A 44 10.67 12.70 10.02
CA ALA A 44 11.68 11.94 10.73
C ALA A 44 12.17 10.74 9.90
N VAL A 45 11.24 9.92 9.38
CA VAL A 45 11.58 8.77 8.53
C VAL A 45 12.30 9.23 7.25
N ALA A 46 11.79 10.27 6.57
CA ALA A 46 12.42 10.79 5.35
C ALA A 46 13.86 11.26 5.60
N LYS A 47 14.10 11.95 6.72
CA LYS A 47 15.44 12.39 7.12
C LYS A 47 16.37 11.21 7.36
N GLU A 48 15.92 10.18 8.08
CA GLU A 48 16.72 8.99 8.38
C GLU A 48 17.14 8.22 7.13
N ILE A 49 16.27 8.13 6.14
CA ILE A 49 16.54 7.38 4.90
C ILE A 49 17.15 8.25 3.79
N GLY A 50 17.41 9.54 4.05
CA GLY A 50 17.90 10.46 3.02
C GLY A 50 16.89 10.72 1.88
N GLY A 51 15.60 10.55 2.15
CA GLY A 51 14.50 10.76 1.21
C GLY A 51 13.85 12.13 1.33
N ALA A 52 12.63 12.26 0.82
CA ALA A 52 11.80 13.45 0.93
C ALA A 52 10.45 13.11 1.57
N PHE A 53 9.83 14.10 2.22
CA PHE A 53 8.48 14.01 2.76
C PHE A 53 7.56 15.02 2.07
N VAL A 54 6.32 14.62 1.81
CA VAL A 54 5.23 15.48 1.36
C VAL A 54 3.98 15.13 2.18
N ARG A 55 3.40 16.12 2.87
CA ARG A 55 2.11 15.91 3.51
C ARG A 55 1.06 15.63 2.44
N CYS A 56 0.31 14.55 2.59
CA CYS A 56 -0.64 14.12 1.55
C CYS A 56 -1.86 13.42 2.17
N ASP A 57 -3.04 13.94 1.88
CA ASP A 57 -4.28 13.16 1.87
C ASP A 57 -4.42 12.54 0.47
N VAL A 58 -4.26 11.23 0.36
CA VAL A 58 -4.30 10.52 -0.93
C VAL A 58 -5.63 10.69 -1.67
N SER A 59 -6.71 11.00 -0.96
CA SER A 59 -8.02 11.28 -1.55
C SER A 59 -8.15 12.70 -2.14
N ASN A 60 -7.19 13.58 -1.85
CA ASN A 60 -7.12 14.92 -2.41
C ASN A 60 -6.23 14.94 -3.65
N GLU A 61 -6.77 15.41 -4.78
CA GLU A 61 -6.05 15.42 -6.06
C GLU A 61 -4.82 16.34 -6.05
N ALA A 62 -4.94 17.53 -5.46
CA ALA A 62 -3.83 18.47 -5.41
C ALA A 62 -2.68 17.98 -4.52
N ASP A 63 -2.99 17.35 -3.38
CA ASP A 63 -1.98 16.75 -2.50
C ASP A 63 -1.25 15.60 -3.24
N ALA A 64 -2.00 14.73 -3.91
CA ALA A 64 -1.44 13.62 -4.68
C ALA A 64 -0.55 14.11 -5.84
N GLN A 65 -0.98 15.16 -6.55
CA GLN A 65 -0.17 15.78 -7.62
C GLN A 65 1.14 16.34 -7.06
N ALA A 66 1.10 17.04 -5.93
CA ALA A 66 2.30 17.58 -5.29
C ALA A 66 3.32 16.49 -4.92
N VAL A 67 2.85 15.29 -4.51
CA VAL A 67 3.72 14.13 -4.25
C VAL A 67 4.41 13.67 -5.53
N VAL A 68 3.66 13.54 -6.63
CA VAL A 68 4.20 13.10 -7.93
C VAL A 68 5.20 14.13 -8.46
N ASP A 69 4.86 15.43 -8.41
CA ASP A 69 5.75 16.51 -8.84
C ASP A 69 7.05 16.51 -8.04
N LYS A 70 6.96 16.31 -6.73
CA LYS A 70 8.15 16.16 -5.88
C LYS A 70 9.00 14.96 -6.30
N ALA A 71 8.40 13.82 -6.56
CA ALA A 71 9.14 12.64 -6.99
C ALA A 71 9.84 12.85 -8.34
N VAL A 72 9.15 13.42 -9.31
CA VAL A 72 9.72 13.75 -10.64
C VAL A 72 10.86 14.75 -10.53
N SER A 73 10.78 15.72 -9.61
CA SER A 73 11.86 16.68 -9.36
C SER A 73 13.15 16.06 -8.81
N LEU A 74 13.07 14.89 -8.22
CA LEU A 74 14.21 14.17 -7.64
C LEU A 74 14.85 13.18 -8.63
N GLY A 75 14.20 12.87 -9.74
CA GLY A 75 14.73 11.97 -10.76
C GLY A 75 13.66 11.14 -11.44
N LYS A 76 14.05 9.98 -11.98
CA LYS A 76 13.17 9.10 -12.74
C LYS A 76 12.23 8.34 -11.79
N LEU A 77 10.95 8.76 -11.72
CA LEU A 77 9.92 8.06 -10.95
C LEU A 77 9.65 6.70 -11.57
N MET A 78 10.01 5.63 -10.87
CA MET A 78 9.88 4.26 -11.36
C MET A 78 8.99 3.38 -10.50
N GLY A 79 8.64 3.82 -9.29
CA GLY A 79 7.81 3.01 -8.40
C GLY A 79 6.80 3.80 -7.58
N LEU A 80 5.64 3.17 -7.33
CA LEU A 80 4.64 3.62 -6.37
C LEU A 80 4.25 2.45 -5.47
N VAL A 81 4.22 2.66 -4.16
CA VAL A 81 3.64 1.71 -3.20
C VAL A 81 2.55 2.41 -2.41
N ASN A 82 1.31 1.99 -2.61
CA ASN A 82 0.15 2.49 -1.88
C ASN A 82 -0.03 1.71 -0.59
N CYS A 83 0.35 2.30 0.55
CA CYS A 83 0.12 1.77 1.90
C CYS A 83 -0.80 2.65 2.75
N ALA A 84 -1.19 3.85 2.27
CA ALA A 84 -2.11 4.71 2.98
C ALA A 84 -3.51 4.07 3.04
N GLY A 85 -4.08 3.99 4.24
CA GLY A 85 -5.41 3.45 4.42
C GLY A 85 -5.88 3.51 5.87
N ILE A 86 -7.18 3.30 6.06
CA ILE A 86 -7.85 3.22 7.36
C ILE A 86 -8.66 1.92 7.45
N ALA A 87 -8.81 1.38 8.66
CA ALA A 87 -9.53 0.13 8.90
C ALA A 87 -10.55 0.26 10.05
N PRO A 88 -11.56 1.15 9.94
CA PRO A 88 -12.61 1.22 10.93
C PRO A 88 -13.46 -0.06 10.91
N ALA A 89 -13.95 -0.47 12.09
CA ALA A 89 -14.84 -1.60 12.23
C ALA A 89 -16.20 -1.14 12.77
N GLU A 90 -17.25 -1.39 11.98
CA GLU A 90 -18.64 -1.12 12.39
C GLU A 90 -19.57 -2.15 11.74
N LYS A 91 -20.48 -2.73 12.54
CA LYS A 91 -21.47 -3.71 12.04
C LYS A 91 -22.49 -3.03 11.16
N THR A 92 -23.00 -3.75 10.13
CA THR A 92 -24.09 -3.28 9.28
C THR A 92 -25.33 -2.87 10.09
N VAL A 93 -25.62 -3.64 11.16
CA VAL A 93 -26.55 -3.25 12.22
C VAL A 93 -25.88 -3.52 13.56
N GLY A 94 -25.63 -2.46 14.32
CA GLY A 94 -25.00 -2.51 15.65
C GLY A 94 -25.98 -2.11 16.76
N LYS A 95 -25.46 -1.98 17.98
CA LYS A 95 -26.26 -1.55 19.14
C LYS A 95 -26.87 -0.15 18.96
N ASN A 96 -26.22 0.71 18.21
CA ASN A 96 -26.61 2.10 17.98
C ASN A 96 -27.40 2.31 16.69
N GLY A 97 -27.82 1.23 16.01
CA GLY A 97 -28.57 1.27 14.75
C GLY A 97 -27.75 0.85 13.52
N ALA A 98 -28.11 1.41 12.36
CA ALA A 98 -27.46 1.10 11.10
C ALA A 98 -26.03 1.67 11.03
N HIS A 99 -25.17 0.98 10.27
CA HIS A 99 -23.79 1.44 9.96
C HIS A 99 -23.79 2.88 9.45
N SER A 100 -22.86 3.69 9.91
CA SER A 100 -22.67 5.07 9.45
C SER A 100 -22.29 5.10 7.96
N LEU A 101 -23.16 5.67 7.12
CA LEU A 101 -22.87 5.84 5.69
C LEU A 101 -21.64 6.76 5.49
N ALA A 102 -21.45 7.75 6.35
CA ALA A 102 -20.28 8.64 6.30
C ALA A 102 -18.98 7.88 6.57
N LEU A 103 -18.97 6.95 7.54
CA LEU A 103 -17.81 6.12 7.83
C LEU A 103 -17.51 5.14 6.67
N PHE A 104 -18.55 4.52 6.11
CA PHE A 104 -18.41 3.67 4.92
C PHE A 104 -17.81 4.46 3.75
N SER A 105 -18.39 5.62 3.41
CA SER A 105 -17.92 6.48 2.31
C SER A 105 -16.49 6.94 2.53
N LYS A 106 -16.13 7.36 3.77
CA LYS A 106 -14.76 7.76 4.10
C LYS A 106 -13.77 6.62 3.87
N THR A 107 -14.11 5.40 4.27
CA THR A 107 -13.25 4.23 4.08
C THR A 107 -13.00 3.95 2.60
N ILE A 108 -14.07 3.96 1.78
CA ILE A 108 -13.95 3.80 0.32
C ILE A 108 -13.12 4.93 -0.27
N THR A 109 -13.36 6.18 0.13
CA THR A 109 -12.68 7.36 -0.41
C THR A 109 -11.17 7.30 -0.12
N VAL A 110 -10.77 7.02 1.12
CA VAL A 110 -9.35 6.96 1.47
C VAL A 110 -8.67 5.75 0.82
N ASN A 111 -9.21 4.54 1.06
CA ASN A 111 -8.52 3.31 0.69
C ASN A 111 -8.54 3.05 -0.83
N LEU A 112 -9.71 3.18 -1.46
CA LEU A 112 -9.90 2.81 -2.86
C LEU A 112 -9.68 4.00 -3.81
N VAL A 113 -10.43 5.10 -3.59
CA VAL A 113 -10.33 6.27 -4.45
C VAL A 113 -8.93 6.91 -4.31
N GLY A 114 -8.41 7.01 -3.08
CA GLY A 114 -7.06 7.53 -2.83
C GLY A 114 -5.97 6.70 -3.49
N SER A 115 -6.05 5.36 -3.42
CA SER A 115 -5.10 4.49 -4.13
C SER A 115 -5.17 4.68 -5.65
N PHE A 116 -6.36 4.75 -6.23
CA PHE A 116 -6.53 5.00 -7.66
C PHE A 116 -6.03 6.40 -8.06
N ASN A 117 -6.26 7.41 -7.21
CA ASN A 117 -5.78 8.77 -7.45
C ASN A 117 -4.25 8.81 -7.56
N MET A 118 -3.54 8.15 -6.65
CA MET A 118 -2.08 8.03 -6.73
C MET A 118 -1.63 7.23 -7.96
N ILE A 119 -2.31 6.12 -8.28
CA ILE A 119 -1.99 5.28 -9.45
C ILE A 119 -2.06 6.09 -10.76
N ARG A 120 -3.17 6.79 -11.02
CA ARG A 120 -3.38 7.51 -12.27
C ARG A 120 -2.33 8.60 -12.51
N LEU A 121 -1.99 9.36 -11.45
CA LEU A 121 -1.00 10.45 -11.53
C LEU A 121 0.43 9.91 -11.66
N ALA A 122 0.79 8.90 -10.89
CA ALA A 122 2.09 8.25 -11.00
C ALA A 122 2.27 7.58 -12.37
N ALA A 123 1.24 6.89 -12.88
CA ALA A 123 1.26 6.27 -14.20
C ALA A 123 1.44 7.28 -15.33
N GLU A 124 0.77 8.44 -15.25
CA GLU A 124 0.97 9.53 -16.21
C GLU A 124 2.41 10.04 -16.25
N ALA A 125 3.02 10.21 -15.05
CA ALA A 125 4.42 10.61 -14.96
C ALA A 125 5.37 9.51 -15.47
N MET A 126 5.16 8.24 -15.07
CA MET A 126 5.97 7.11 -15.51
C MET A 126 5.89 6.87 -17.02
N ALA A 127 4.73 7.11 -17.65
CA ALA A 127 4.56 6.94 -19.09
C ALA A 127 5.49 7.86 -19.93
N LYS A 128 5.94 8.97 -19.34
CA LYS A 128 6.88 9.93 -19.95
C LYS A 128 8.35 9.48 -19.80
N ASN A 129 8.64 8.46 -19.01
CA ASN A 129 10.00 7.97 -18.82
C ASN A 129 10.58 7.38 -20.12
N THR A 130 11.89 7.54 -20.32
CA THR A 130 12.62 6.68 -21.26
C THR A 130 12.57 5.24 -20.72
N PRO A 131 12.16 4.25 -21.55
CA PRO A 131 12.06 2.86 -21.09
C PRO A 131 13.42 2.30 -20.70
N GLU A 132 13.42 1.39 -19.73
CA GLU A 132 14.58 0.55 -19.43
C GLU A 132 14.83 -0.46 -20.55
N VAL A 133 15.93 -1.22 -20.48
CA VAL A 133 16.28 -2.24 -21.49
C VAL A 133 15.15 -3.26 -21.71
N THR A 134 14.39 -3.58 -20.66
CA THR A 134 13.23 -4.49 -20.70
C THR A 134 11.98 -3.85 -21.33
N GLY A 135 12.01 -2.56 -21.65
CA GLY A 135 10.84 -1.78 -22.06
C GLY A 135 10.04 -1.20 -20.90
N GLU A 136 10.44 -1.48 -19.65
CA GLU A 136 9.73 -1.03 -18.44
C GLU A 136 9.92 0.46 -18.21
N ARG A 137 8.83 1.17 -17.85
CA ARG A 137 8.83 2.57 -17.45
C ARG A 137 8.44 2.80 -16.01
N GLY A 138 8.01 1.74 -15.32
CA GLY A 138 7.65 1.78 -13.92
C GLY A 138 6.82 0.61 -13.45
N ALA A 139 6.67 0.48 -12.15
CA ALA A 139 5.76 -0.49 -11.54
C ALA A 139 5.05 0.12 -10.32
N MET A 140 3.83 -0.32 -10.08
CA MET A 140 3.00 0.13 -8.99
C MET A 140 2.52 -1.06 -8.16
N ILE A 141 2.48 -0.88 -6.85
CA ILE A 141 2.02 -1.87 -5.89
C ILE A 141 0.96 -1.24 -5.02
N SER A 142 -0.21 -1.86 -4.95
CA SER A 142 -1.26 -1.47 -4.01
C SER A 142 -1.33 -2.46 -2.85
N THR A 143 -1.62 -1.94 -1.66
CA THR A 143 -1.89 -2.76 -0.47
C THR A 143 -3.39 -2.97 -0.36
N ALA A 144 -3.81 -4.22 -0.51
CA ALA A 144 -5.15 -4.68 -0.13
C ALA A 144 -5.11 -5.31 1.27
N SER A 145 -5.93 -6.30 1.52
CA SER A 145 -5.94 -7.12 2.73
C SER A 145 -6.55 -8.48 2.42
N VAL A 146 -6.21 -9.50 3.20
CA VAL A 146 -6.97 -10.76 3.21
C VAL A 146 -8.45 -10.55 3.54
N ALA A 147 -8.81 -9.43 4.19
CA ALA A 147 -10.20 -9.04 4.41
C ALA A 147 -11.00 -8.80 3.12
N ALA A 148 -10.35 -8.66 1.96
CA ALA A 148 -11.02 -8.67 0.66
C ALA A 148 -11.67 -10.03 0.33
N TYR A 149 -11.19 -11.10 0.95
CA TYR A 149 -11.61 -12.48 0.73
C TYR A 149 -12.31 -13.06 1.96
N ASP A 150 -11.72 -12.86 3.13
CA ASP A 150 -12.11 -13.50 4.40
C ASP A 150 -12.54 -12.43 5.42
N GLY A 151 -13.35 -11.43 5.00
CA GLY A 151 -13.76 -10.30 5.85
C GLY A 151 -14.50 -10.74 7.12
N GLN A 152 -14.18 -10.10 8.23
CA GLN A 152 -14.75 -10.38 9.55
C GLN A 152 -15.98 -9.50 9.84
N ILE A 153 -16.70 -9.85 10.91
CA ILE A 153 -17.83 -9.06 11.42
C ILE A 153 -17.38 -7.61 11.68
N GLY A 154 -18.09 -6.65 11.10
CA GLY A 154 -17.80 -5.23 11.21
C GLY A 154 -16.87 -4.67 10.14
N GLN A 155 -16.36 -5.49 9.22
CA GLN A 155 -15.40 -5.07 8.20
C GLN A 155 -16.04 -4.77 6.83
N ALA A 156 -17.37 -4.57 6.72
CA ALA A 156 -18.03 -4.38 5.43
C ALA A 156 -17.38 -3.27 4.59
N ALA A 157 -17.14 -2.08 5.15
CA ALA A 157 -16.51 -0.97 4.45
C ALA A 157 -15.04 -1.27 4.09
N TYR A 158 -14.30 -1.85 5.03
CA TYR A 158 -12.90 -2.21 4.84
C TYR A 158 -12.75 -3.31 3.77
N SER A 159 -13.53 -4.37 3.86
CA SER A 159 -13.54 -5.46 2.87
C SER A 159 -13.96 -4.95 1.48
N ALA A 160 -14.97 -4.08 1.39
CA ALA A 160 -15.39 -3.48 0.13
C ALA A 160 -14.27 -2.64 -0.51
N SER A 161 -13.57 -1.81 0.28
CA SER A 161 -12.46 -1.01 -0.25
C SER A 161 -11.31 -1.88 -0.75
N ASN A 162 -10.93 -2.91 0.00
CA ASN A 162 -9.86 -3.85 -0.38
C ASN A 162 -10.28 -4.76 -1.55
N GLY A 163 -11.54 -5.19 -1.61
CA GLY A 163 -12.11 -5.90 -2.75
C GLY A 163 -12.08 -5.05 -4.04
N GLY A 164 -12.32 -3.74 -3.92
CA GLY A 164 -12.16 -2.79 -5.03
C GLY A 164 -10.72 -2.71 -5.53
N ILE A 165 -9.73 -2.65 -4.62
CA ILE A 165 -8.29 -2.68 -4.98
C ILE A 165 -7.94 -3.98 -5.72
N VAL A 166 -8.40 -5.13 -5.22
CA VAL A 166 -8.24 -6.43 -5.89
C VAL A 166 -8.85 -6.39 -7.29
N GLY A 167 -10.09 -5.91 -7.41
CA GLY A 167 -10.83 -5.86 -8.68
C GLY A 167 -10.18 -4.94 -9.73
N MET A 168 -9.57 -3.83 -9.33
CA MET A 168 -8.92 -2.90 -10.27
C MET A 168 -7.49 -3.32 -10.66
N THR A 169 -6.88 -4.32 -10.00
CA THR A 169 -5.48 -4.71 -10.24
C THR A 169 -5.22 -5.11 -11.69
N LEU A 170 -5.95 -6.10 -12.20
CA LEU A 170 -5.75 -6.61 -13.55
C LEU A 170 -6.19 -5.63 -14.65
N PRO A 171 -7.34 -4.94 -14.57
CA PRO A 171 -7.71 -3.91 -15.55
C PRO A 171 -6.62 -2.84 -15.71
N ILE A 172 -6.10 -2.28 -14.62
CA ILE A 172 -5.04 -1.27 -14.66
C ILE A 172 -3.75 -1.82 -15.29
N ALA A 173 -3.35 -3.05 -14.93
CA ALA A 173 -2.18 -3.68 -15.55
C ALA A 173 -2.34 -3.81 -17.07
N ARG A 174 -3.55 -4.14 -17.56
CA ARG A 174 -3.87 -4.23 -19.00
C ARG A 174 -3.89 -2.87 -19.69
N ASP A 175 -4.49 -1.86 -19.04
CA ASP A 175 -4.52 -0.49 -19.56
C ASP A 175 -3.11 0.06 -19.77
N LEU A 176 -2.21 -0.22 -18.84
CA LEU A 176 -0.85 0.33 -18.80
C LEU A 176 0.20 -0.53 -19.52
N ALA A 177 -0.17 -1.71 -20.02
CA ALA A 177 0.77 -2.63 -20.66
C ALA A 177 1.52 -1.99 -21.84
N ARG A 178 0.81 -1.22 -22.70
CA ARG A 178 1.44 -0.50 -23.83
C ARG A 178 2.37 0.62 -23.39
N ASN A 179 2.20 1.10 -22.18
CA ASN A 179 3.07 2.12 -21.57
C ASN A 179 4.31 1.51 -20.90
N GLY A 180 4.42 0.19 -20.83
CA GLY A 180 5.51 -0.48 -20.13
C GLY A 180 5.45 -0.28 -18.61
N ILE A 181 4.25 -0.20 -18.04
CA ILE A 181 4.04 0.00 -16.60
C ILE A 181 3.29 -1.21 -16.05
N ARG A 182 3.83 -1.80 -14.97
CA ARG A 182 3.22 -2.93 -14.27
C ARG A 182 2.38 -2.46 -13.09
N ASN A 183 1.33 -3.20 -12.77
CA ASN A 183 0.48 -2.96 -11.61
C ASN A 183 0.23 -4.26 -10.86
N MET A 184 0.58 -4.29 -9.58
CA MET A 184 0.46 -5.45 -8.69
C MET A 184 -0.30 -5.09 -7.42
N THR A 185 -0.79 -6.08 -6.73
CA THR A 185 -1.39 -5.90 -5.39
C THR A 185 -0.83 -6.94 -4.42
N ILE A 186 -0.49 -6.50 -3.22
CA ILE A 186 -0.20 -7.38 -2.08
C ILE A 186 -1.43 -7.35 -1.16
N ALA A 187 -1.89 -8.53 -0.74
CA ALA A 187 -2.95 -8.69 0.25
C ALA A 187 -2.35 -9.28 1.54
N PRO A 188 -1.90 -8.44 2.50
CA PRO A 188 -1.35 -8.90 3.76
C PRO A 188 -2.39 -9.60 4.61
N GLY A 189 -1.93 -10.58 5.40
CA GLY A 189 -2.67 -11.15 6.52
C GLY A 189 -2.58 -10.26 7.76
N ILE A 190 -2.26 -10.85 8.91
CA ILE A 190 -2.14 -10.12 10.17
C ILE A 190 -0.69 -9.69 10.37
N PHE A 191 -0.45 -8.39 10.36
CA PHE A 191 0.86 -7.78 10.47
C PHE A 191 0.98 -6.91 11.72
N GLY A 192 2.13 -6.97 12.38
CA GLY A 192 2.51 -6.10 13.49
C GLY A 192 2.70 -4.65 13.00
N THR A 193 1.64 -3.87 13.09
CA THR A 193 1.61 -2.45 12.72
C THR A 193 1.12 -1.63 13.92
N PRO A 194 1.32 -0.31 13.95
CA PRO A 194 0.79 0.54 15.02
C PRO A 194 -0.71 0.35 15.26
N MET A 195 -1.47 0.00 14.24
CA MET A 195 -2.90 -0.30 14.35
C MET A 195 -3.15 -1.54 15.22
N LEU A 196 -2.35 -2.59 15.07
CA LEU A 196 -2.47 -3.83 15.84
C LEU A 196 -1.90 -3.66 17.25
N PHE A 197 -0.77 -2.96 17.38
CA PHE A 197 -0.12 -2.74 18.69
C PHE A 197 -0.92 -1.85 19.65
N GLY A 198 -1.96 -1.18 19.15
CA GLY A 198 -2.96 -0.52 20.00
C GLY A 198 -3.94 -1.48 20.70
N MET A 199 -3.94 -2.79 20.36
CA MET A 199 -4.79 -3.80 20.99
C MET A 199 -4.11 -4.41 22.22
N PRO A 200 -4.88 -5.00 23.19
CA PRO A 200 -4.30 -5.74 24.31
C PRO A 200 -3.36 -6.87 23.86
N GLN A 201 -2.31 -7.16 24.65
CA GLN A 201 -1.30 -8.16 24.28
C GLN A 201 -1.92 -9.55 24.04
N GLU A 202 -2.89 -9.96 24.85
CA GLU A 202 -3.59 -11.24 24.70
C GLU A 202 -4.27 -11.38 23.33
N VAL A 203 -4.80 -10.26 22.79
CA VAL A 203 -5.42 -10.25 21.45
C VAL A 203 -4.34 -10.37 20.38
N GLN A 204 -3.21 -9.68 20.54
CA GLN A 204 -2.08 -9.79 19.62
C GLN A 204 -1.53 -11.22 19.57
N ASP A 205 -1.37 -11.87 20.73
CA ASP A 205 -0.88 -13.24 20.85
C ASP A 205 -1.86 -14.24 20.22
N ALA A 206 -3.16 -14.08 20.46
CA ALA A 206 -4.19 -14.91 19.85
C ALA A 206 -4.21 -14.77 18.31
N LEU A 207 -4.04 -13.56 17.80
CA LEU A 207 -3.96 -13.32 16.37
C LEU A 207 -2.70 -13.93 15.76
N ALA A 208 -1.55 -13.82 16.43
CA ALA A 208 -0.30 -14.42 16.01
C ALA A 208 -0.40 -15.96 15.95
N ALA A 209 -1.00 -16.57 16.98
CA ALA A 209 -1.22 -18.01 17.04
C ALA A 209 -2.19 -18.53 15.96
N GLY A 210 -3.06 -17.66 15.42
CA GLY A 210 -3.96 -17.97 14.31
C GLY A 210 -3.26 -18.11 12.95
N VAL A 211 -1.99 -17.68 12.83
CA VAL A 211 -1.22 -17.81 11.58
C VAL A 211 -0.62 -19.23 11.51
N PRO A 212 -0.97 -20.04 10.49
CA PRO A 212 -0.48 -21.42 10.41
C PRO A 212 1.05 -21.53 10.35
N PHE A 213 1.72 -20.82 9.43
CA PHE A 213 3.18 -20.82 9.32
C PHE A 213 3.70 -19.67 8.47
N PRO A 214 4.73 -18.95 8.93
CA PRO A 214 5.31 -18.99 10.27
C PRO A 214 4.30 -18.50 11.32
N SER A 215 4.27 -19.17 12.50
CA SER A 215 3.28 -18.90 13.56
C SER A 215 3.64 -17.62 14.34
N ARG A 216 3.51 -16.50 13.66
CA ARG A 216 3.77 -15.15 14.16
C ARG A 216 3.05 -14.11 13.33
N LEU A 217 2.95 -12.90 13.85
CA LEU A 217 2.55 -11.74 13.04
C LEU A 217 3.56 -11.51 11.90
N GLY A 218 3.07 -11.10 10.74
CA GLY A 218 3.92 -10.54 9.69
C GLY A 218 4.57 -9.24 10.18
N THR A 219 5.75 -8.93 9.67
CA THR A 219 6.46 -7.69 9.98
C THR A 219 6.47 -6.74 8.78
N PRO A 220 6.65 -5.43 8.99
CA PRO A 220 6.86 -4.49 7.89
C PRO A 220 7.97 -4.92 6.93
N GLU A 221 9.00 -5.60 7.44
CA GLU A 221 10.09 -6.14 6.63
C GLU A 221 9.64 -7.30 5.72
N ASP A 222 8.75 -8.20 6.20
CA ASP A 222 8.20 -9.27 5.36
C ASP A 222 7.44 -8.70 4.15
N TYR A 223 6.65 -7.64 4.37
CA TYR A 223 5.95 -6.93 3.32
C TYR A 223 6.94 -6.26 2.35
N ALA A 224 7.92 -5.53 2.88
CA ALA A 224 8.91 -4.81 2.10
C ALA A 224 9.76 -5.73 1.21
N LYS A 225 10.11 -6.93 1.69
CA LYS A 225 10.80 -7.97 0.88
C LYS A 225 9.99 -8.35 -0.35
N LEU A 226 8.68 -8.55 -0.20
CA LEU A 226 7.83 -8.88 -1.34
C LEU A 226 7.67 -7.68 -2.29
N ALA A 227 7.53 -6.46 -1.76
CA ALA A 227 7.45 -5.25 -2.58
C ALA A 227 8.72 -5.07 -3.43
N VAL A 228 9.90 -5.24 -2.82
CA VAL A 228 11.19 -5.22 -3.54
C VAL A 228 11.25 -6.32 -4.61
N HIS A 229 10.86 -7.56 -4.26
CA HIS A 229 10.83 -8.66 -5.23
C HIS A 229 9.90 -8.36 -6.42
N ILE A 230 8.74 -7.75 -6.19
CA ILE A 230 7.83 -7.34 -7.28
C ILE A 230 8.49 -6.31 -8.20
N PHE A 231 9.21 -5.34 -7.66
CA PHE A 231 9.95 -4.39 -8.48
C PHE A 231 11.05 -5.05 -9.30
N GLU A 232 11.80 -5.98 -8.72
CA GLU A 232 12.93 -6.66 -9.35
C GLU A 232 12.51 -7.79 -10.32
N ASN A 233 11.26 -8.27 -10.26
CA ASN A 233 10.77 -9.37 -11.10
C ASN A 233 9.79 -8.86 -12.16
N ASP A 234 10.28 -8.67 -13.38
CA ASP A 234 9.54 -8.05 -14.49
C ASP A 234 8.34 -8.88 -14.97
N MET A 235 8.30 -10.17 -14.66
CA MET A 235 7.19 -11.05 -15.07
C MET A 235 5.96 -10.94 -14.18
N LEU A 236 6.08 -10.34 -12.99
CA LEU A 236 4.96 -10.11 -12.08
C LEU A 236 4.16 -8.87 -12.54
N ASN A 237 2.95 -9.10 -13.07
CA ASN A 237 2.05 -8.04 -13.53
C ASN A 237 0.59 -8.49 -13.46
N GLY A 238 -0.29 -7.65 -12.96
CA GLY A 238 -1.74 -7.86 -12.93
C GLY A 238 -2.24 -8.85 -11.89
N GLU A 239 -1.41 -9.27 -10.92
CA GLU A 239 -1.72 -10.30 -9.95
C GLU A 239 -1.89 -9.71 -8.53
N VAL A 240 -2.61 -10.44 -7.70
CA VAL A 240 -2.78 -10.18 -6.27
C VAL A 240 -2.10 -11.29 -5.48
N ILE A 241 -1.09 -10.94 -4.70
CA ILE A 241 -0.35 -11.91 -3.89
C ILE A 241 -0.81 -11.83 -2.43
N ARG A 242 -1.41 -12.90 -1.91
CA ARG A 242 -1.68 -13.03 -0.48
C ARG A 242 -0.36 -13.27 0.26
N LEU A 243 -0.05 -12.39 1.21
CA LEU A 243 1.13 -12.49 2.08
C LEU A 243 0.62 -12.68 3.51
N ASP A 244 0.27 -13.91 3.89
CA ASP A 244 -0.60 -14.14 5.04
C ASP A 244 -0.24 -15.38 5.90
N GLY A 245 0.85 -16.07 5.63
CA GLY A 245 1.22 -17.30 6.36
C GLY A 245 0.15 -18.40 6.30
N ALA A 246 -0.65 -18.42 5.23
CA ALA A 246 -1.77 -19.34 5.00
C ALA A 246 -2.99 -19.11 5.92
N ILE A 247 -3.10 -17.96 6.60
CA ILE A 247 -4.28 -17.68 7.44
C ILE A 247 -5.53 -17.53 6.58
N ARG A 248 -6.65 -17.98 7.13
CA ARG A 248 -8.00 -17.61 6.70
C ARG A 248 -8.71 -17.06 7.90
N LEU A 249 -9.18 -15.81 7.80
CA LEU A 249 -9.77 -15.14 8.96
C LEU A 249 -11.08 -15.84 9.37
N ALA A 250 -11.20 -16.15 10.65
CA ALA A 250 -12.46 -16.58 11.23
C ALA A 250 -13.46 -15.39 11.24
N PRO A 251 -14.77 -15.62 11.29
CA PRO A 251 -15.78 -14.56 11.32
C PRO A 251 -15.62 -13.56 12.49
N ARG A 252 -14.93 -13.99 13.55
CA ARG A 252 -14.61 -13.21 14.77
C ARG A 252 -13.20 -13.48 15.23
#